data_42d3349205306211483218ba51ea65f8
#
_entry.id   42d3349205306211483218ba51ea65f8
#
_cell.length_a   1.000
_cell.length_b   1.000
_cell.length_c   1.000
_cell.angle_alpha   90.00
_cell.angle_beta   90.00
_cell.angle_gamma   90.00
#
_symmetry.space_group_name_H-M   'P 1'
#
loop_
_entity.id
_entity.type
_entity.pdbx_description
1 polymer ?
#
loop_
_entity_poly.entity_id
_entity_poly.type
_entity_poly.pdbx_seq_one_letter_code
_entity_poly.pdbx_strand_id
1 'polypeptide(L)'
;AENTQIHADIVDLAYMEDSNNRRIHTSEITEDDCFYGFGEKSGEFNKAQKFMNMSPKDAMGYNPKETDSLYKHIPFYIKLNKKTKKAVGYFYHNTYECDFNMGREKSNYWKPHSTYRVDGGDIDLFLITGPQVRDVVERYTDLTGKSALLPRYALGYLGSSMYYPELEKDCDDAILEFIDTTKEEEIPVDGFQLSSGYCAIETEEGIKRCVFTWNKKRFKDPKDFFKQMKARGICVSPNVKPGILLLHPKKEEMQAKGMFVRASRSEEPGIGTWWGGKGVFVDFTKQETRDNWKAMLKENVLEYGTSSVWNDNCEYDSMIDKDCRCDFEGKGATIGQLKSVMSNIMCHITDEAVHEIFENQRPYIVCRSGHCGIQKYAQTWAGDNLTCWEALKYNIATILGMGLSGVANQGCDIGGFYGPAPEAELLVRWIQNGIFQPRFSIHSTNTDNTVTEPWMYSGCKEYIKK
;
A
#
# COMPACT_ATOMS: atom_id res chain seq x y z
N ALA A 1 -14.86 41.53 -5.51
CA ALA A 1 -13.98 40.37 -5.21
C ALA A 1 -12.64 40.65 -5.86
N GLU A 2 -11.56 40.72 -5.09
CA GLU A 2 -10.22 40.82 -5.64
C GLU A 2 -9.91 39.49 -6.38
N ASN A 3 -9.52 39.61 -7.63
CA ASN A 3 -9.08 38.46 -8.43
C ASN A 3 -7.72 37.97 -7.90
N THR A 4 -7.67 36.79 -7.31
CA THR A 4 -6.43 36.16 -6.86
C THR A 4 -5.98 35.14 -7.88
N GLN A 5 -4.80 35.34 -8.48
CA GLN A 5 -4.18 34.33 -9.33
C GLN A 5 -3.78 33.12 -8.47
N ILE A 6 -4.27 31.96 -8.84
CA ILE A 6 -4.03 30.68 -8.12
C ILE A 6 -3.06 29.75 -8.82
N HIS A 7 -2.87 29.95 -10.14
CA HIS A 7 -1.99 29.18 -11.00
C HIS A 7 -1.43 30.05 -12.12
N ALA A 8 -0.21 29.77 -12.51
CA ALA A 8 0.43 30.26 -13.71
C ALA A 8 1.48 29.24 -14.19
N ASP A 9 1.59 29.12 -15.49
CA ASP A 9 2.67 28.37 -16.14
C ASP A 9 3.80 29.31 -16.53
N ILE A 10 5.01 28.79 -16.65
CA ILE A 10 6.11 29.50 -17.32
C ILE A 10 5.93 29.30 -18.80
N VAL A 11 5.45 30.34 -19.50
CA VAL A 11 4.96 30.28 -20.87
C VAL A 11 5.90 29.52 -21.83
N ASP A 12 7.19 29.80 -21.78
CA ASP A 12 8.18 29.19 -22.68
C ASP A 12 8.54 27.74 -22.31
N LEU A 13 8.21 27.29 -21.09
CA LEU A 13 8.52 25.97 -20.55
C LEU A 13 7.27 25.17 -20.15
N ALA A 14 6.07 25.72 -20.37
CA ALA A 14 4.82 25.21 -19.83
C ALA A 14 4.61 23.73 -20.16
N TYR A 15 4.74 23.38 -21.45
CA TYR A 15 4.56 22.02 -21.95
C TYR A 15 5.68 21.67 -22.91
N MET A 16 6.45 20.63 -22.58
CA MET A 16 7.61 20.21 -23.34
C MET A 16 7.62 18.68 -23.51
N GLU A 17 8.37 18.24 -24.48
CA GLU A 17 8.80 16.86 -24.67
C GLU A 17 10.32 16.81 -24.64
N ASP A 18 10.91 15.92 -23.86
CA ASP A 18 12.36 15.76 -23.85
C ASP A 18 12.84 14.70 -24.87
N SER A 19 14.16 14.56 -25.00
CA SER A 19 14.78 13.62 -25.94
C SER A 19 14.45 12.14 -25.67
N ASN A 20 13.87 11.83 -24.54
CA ASN A 20 13.40 10.47 -24.17
C ASN A 20 11.87 10.31 -24.32
N ASN A 21 11.24 11.23 -25.04
CA ASN A 21 9.78 11.29 -25.25
C ASN A 21 8.97 11.43 -23.95
N ARG A 22 9.57 11.95 -22.88
CA ARG A 22 8.84 12.24 -21.65
C ARG A 22 8.12 13.56 -21.78
N ARG A 23 6.91 13.63 -21.22
CA ARG A 23 6.10 14.85 -21.18
C ARG A 23 6.43 15.63 -19.92
N ILE A 24 6.57 16.94 -20.06
CA ILE A 24 6.98 17.85 -18.98
C ILE A 24 5.97 18.98 -18.90
N HIS A 25 5.52 19.28 -17.68
CA HIS A 25 4.72 20.46 -17.34
C HIS A 25 5.44 21.31 -16.30
N THR A 26 5.57 22.62 -16.55
CA THR A 26 6.30 23.55 -15.68
C THR A 26 5.41 24.71 -15.25
N SER A 27 5.24 24.87 -13.94
CA SER A 27 4.39 25.92 -13.33
C SER A 27 5.19 26.86 -12.47
N GLU A 28 4.81 28.15 -12.45
CA GLU A 28 5.38 29.14 -11.51
C GLU A 28 5.05 28.77 -10.05
N ILE A 29 6.04 28.95 -9.19
CA ILE A 29 5.87 28.89 -7.73
C ILE A 29 6.47 30.12 -7.08
N THR A 30 6.10 30.37 -5.84
CA THR A 30 6.60 31.48 -5.02
C THR A 30 7.18 30.95 -3.71
N GLU A 31 7.92 31.78 -2.98
CA GLU A 31 8.45 31.46 -1.65
C GLU A 31 7.34 31.27 -0.60
N ASP A 32 6.15 31.79 -0.88
CA ASP A 32 4.97 31.63 -0.04
C ASP A 32 4.22 30.32 -0.26
N ASP A 33 4.60 29.53 -1.26
CA ASP A 33 3.93 28.28 -1.59
C ASP A 33 4.46 27.11 -0.76
N CYS A 34 3.53 26.35 -0.18
CA CYS A 34 3.77 25.07 0.47
C CYS A 34 3.10 23.96 -0.34
N PHE A 35 3.67 22.77 -0.31
CA PHE A 35 3.21 21.64 -1.10
C PHE A 35 2.99 20.42 -0.21
N TYR A 36 1.78 19.85 -0.27
CA TYR A 36 1.35 18.72 0.55
C TYR A 36 0.70 17.64 -0.29
N GLY A 37 0.60 16.42 0.24
CA GLY A 37 0.06 15.29 -0.51
C GLY A 37 1.15 14.45 -1.13
N PHE A 38 1.11 14.21 -2.44
CA PHE A 38 1.99 13.34 -3.21
C PHE A 38 1.89 11.85 -2.81
N GLY A 39 0.78 11.45 -2.17
CA GLY A 39 0.64 10.10 -1.67
C GLY A 39 1.63 9.79 -0.54
N GLU A 40 2.26 8.62 -0.64
CA GLU A 40 3.21 8.14 0.36
C GLU A 40 4.62 8.63 0.06
N LYS A 41 5.10 9.57 0.86
CA LYS A 41 6.42 10.18 0.73
C LYS A 41 7.14 10.30 2.07
N SER A 42 8.41 9.93 2.08
CA SER A 42 9.31 10.11 3.24
C SER A 42 9.60 11.60 3.54
N GLY A 43 10.21 11.84 4.69
CA GLY A 43 10.72 13.15 5.10
C GLY A 43 9.65 14.13 5.56
N GLU A 44 9.95 15.41 5.45
CA GLU A 44 9.14 16.50 5.99
C GLU A 44 7.73 16.56 5.36
N PHE A 45 6.77 17.09 6.12
CA PHE A 45 5.38 17.20 5.68
C PHE A 45 5.21 18.16 4.48
N ASN A 46 5.84 19.33 4.53
CA ASN A 46 5.90 20.25 3.39
C ASN A 46 6.97 19.79 2.40
N LYS A 47 6.59 19.54 1.17
CA LYS A 47 7.46 19.04 0.10
C LYS A 47 8.11 20.14 -0.76
N ALA A 48 8.07 21.41 -0.32
CA ALA A 48 8.78 22.48 -1.01
C ALA A 48 10.30 22.16 -1.10
N GLN A 49 10.91 22.49 -2.23
CA GLN A 49 12.32 22.24 -2.55
C GLN A 49 12.73 20.74 -2.53
N LYS A 50 11.77 19.85 -2.76
CA LYS A 50 12.02 18.41 -2.89
C LYS A 50 11.94 17.98 -4.34
N PHE A 51 12.73 16.96 -4.66
CA PHE A 51 12.58 16.15 -5.84
C PHE A 51 11.99 14.81 -5.41
N MET A 52 10.97 14.32 -6.09
CA MET A 52 10.24 13.12 -5.71
C MET A 52 9.90 12.27 -6.92
N ASN A 53 10.11 10.95 -6.80
CA ASN A 53 9.72 9.98 -7.82
C ASN A 53 8.37 9.35 -7.47
N MET A 54 7.56 9.10 -8.47
CA MET A 54 6.30 8.36 -8.38
C MET A 54 6.45 7.03 -9.09
N SER A 55 6.79 5.99 -8.35
CA SER A 55 6.88 4.62 -8.81
C SER A 55 6.64 3.71 -7.61
N PRO A 56 5.64 2.81 -7.64
CA PRO A 56 5.45 1.92 -6.51
C PRO A 56 6.65 0.97 -6.41
N LYS A 57 7.23 0.85 -5.19
CA LYS A 57 8.39 0.00 -4.89
C LYS A 57 8.23 -0.70 -3.55
N ASP A 58 8.73 -1.93 -3.47
CA ASP A 58 8.95 -2.63 -2.21
C ASP A 58 10.21 -2.07 -1.55
N ALA A 59 10.03 -1.14 -0.62
CA ALA A 59 11.09 -0.39 0.03
C ALA A 59 11.35 -0.89 1.47
N MET A 60 11.47 -2.20 1.68
CA MET A 60 11.66 -2.80 2.99
C MET A 60 12.81 -2.15 3.78
N GLY A 61 12.54 -1.73 5.00
CA GLY A 61 13.53 -1.11 5.87
C GLY A 61 13.97 0.28 5.39
N TYR A 62 13.09 1.02 4.73
CA TYR A 62 13.41 2.33 4.16
C TYR A 62 13.85 3.37 5.19
N ASN A 63 14.76 4.26 4.77
CA ASN A 63 15.10 5.47 5.53
C ASN A 63 13.88 6.41 5.53
N PRO A 64 13.23 6.65 6.69
CA PRO A 64 11.97 7.40 6.75
C PRO A 64 12.09 8.88 6.39
N LYS A 65 13.32 9.39 6.31
CA LYS A 65 13.61 10.78 5.96
C LYS A 65 13.92 11.00 4.47
N GLU A 66 14.52 10.00 3.81
CA GLU A 66 15.17 10.22 2.51
C GLU A 66 14.75 9.24 1.41
N THR A 67 14.33 8.02 1.75
CA THR A 67 14.00 7.02 0.72
C THR A 67 12.84 7.49 -0.14
N ASP A 68 13.04 7.44 -1.45
CA ASP A 68 12.05 7.69 -2.48
C ASP A 68 12.37 6.79 -3.72
N SER A 69 11.44 6.04 -4.24
CA SER A 69 10.00 5.98 -3.95
C SER A 69 9.68 5.00 -2.83
N LEU A 70 8.41 5.10 -2.33
CA LEU A 70 7.79 4.13 -1.45
C LEU A 70 6.73 3.29 -2.21
N TYR A 71 5.77 2.73 -1.51
CA TYR A 71 4.88 1.68 -2.02
C TYR A 71 3.75 2.17 -2.95
N LYS A 72 3.46 3.47 -2.98
CA LYS A 72 2.27 4.03 -3.67
C LYS A 72 2.62 5.06 -4.73
N HIS A 73 1.76 5.14 -5.74
CA HIS A 73 1.84 6.09 -6.85
C HIS A 73 0.58 6.95 -6.89
N ILE A 74 0.64 8.15 -6.29
CA ILE A 74 -0.48 9.09 -6.27
C ILE A 74 0.01 10.46 -6.76
N PRO A 75 -0.09 10.76 -8.07
CA PRO A 75 0.41 12.00 -8.67
C PRO A 75 -0.58 13.15 -8.45
N PHE A 76 -0.86 13.41 -7.17
CA PHE A 76 -1.73 14.48 -6.70
C PHE A 76 -1.06 15.25 -5.56
N TYR A 77 -1.08 16.57 -5.65
CA TYR A 77 -0.63 17.43 -4.56
C TYR A 77 -1.50 18.68 -4.39
N ILE A 78 -1.37 19.31 -3.23
CA ILE A 78 -2.03 20.54 -2.86
C ILE A 78 -0.98 21.64 -2.71
N LYS A 79 -1.12 22.71 -3.48
CA LYS A 79 -0.39 23.98 -3.28
C LYS A 79 -1.20 24.87 -2.36
N LEU A 80 -0.61 25.25 -1.22
CA LEU A 80 -1.18 26.23 -0.28
C LEU A 80 -0.28 27.46 -0.22
N ASN A 81 -0.79 28.61 -0.61
CA ASN A 81 -0.04 29.85 -0.51
C ASN A 81 -0.24 30.49 0.88
N LYS A 82 0.86 30.69 1.62
CA LYS A 82 0.84 31.20 3.00
C LYS A 82 0.27 32.63 3.11
N LYS A 83 0.50 33.46 2.09
CA LYS A 83 0.08 34.87 2.08
C LYS A 83 -1.41 35.00 1.79
N THR A 84 -1.88 34.36 0.72
CA THR A 84 -3.28 34.44 0.31
C THR A 84 -4.20 33.49 1.08
N LYS A 85 -3.63 32.47 1.76
CA LYS A 85 -4.35 31.37 2.44
C LYS A 85 -5.25 30.57 1.49
N LYS A 86 -4.92 30.55 0.18
CA LYS A 86 -5.68 29.81 -0.83
C LYS A 86 -4.97 28.51 -1.17
N ALA A 87 -5.76 27.45 -1.33
CA ALA A 87 -5.31 26.12 -1.73
C ALA A 87 -5.81 25.76 -3.12
N VAL A 88 -4.97 25.05 -3.89
CA VAL A 88 -5.28 24.47 -5.21
C VAL A 88 -4.69 23.07 -5.27
N GLY A 89 -5.48 22.10 -5.69
CA GLY A 89 -5.04 20.73 -5.98
C GLY A 89 -4.57 20.60 -7.43
N TYR A 90 -3.54 19.82 -7.62
CA TYR A 90 -2.99 19.44 -8.91
C TYR A 90 -3.05 17.92 -9.01
N PHE A 91 -3.92 17.40 -9.86
CA PHE A 91 -4.04 15.98 -10.10
C PHE A 91 -3.67 15.68 -11.56
N TYR A 92 -2.54 14.99 -11.73
CA TYR A 92 -2.10 14.48 -13.03
C TYR A 92 -2.65 13.07 -13.22
N HIS A 93 -3.69 12.96 -14.05
CA HIS A 93 -4.37 11.70 -14.33
C HIS A 93 -3.56 10.89 -15.35
N ASN A 94 -2.48 10.29 -14.86
CA ASN A 94 -1.56 9.47 -15.63
C ASN A 94 -1.02 8.32 -14.77
N THR A 95 -0.86 7.14 -15.34
CA THR A 95 -0.47 5.90 -14.65
C THR A 95 1.00 5.53 -14.86
N TYR A 96 1.70 6.19 -15.80
CA TYR A 96 3.13 6.01 -15.99
C TYR A 96 3.94 6.55 -14.81
N GLU A 97 5.13 6.00 -14.63
CA GLU A 97 6.06 6.58 -13.67
C GLU A 97 6.32 8.06 -13.98
N CYS A 98 6.42 8.84 -12.94
CA CYS A 98 6.65 10.27 -13.07
C CYS A 98 7.54 10.80 -11.94
N ASP A 99 8.02 12.03 -12.08
CA ASP A 99 8.72 12.75 -11.03
C ASP A 99 8.21 14.18 -10.87
N PHE A 100 8.41 14.72 -9.68
CA PHE A 100 8.11 16.10 -9.32
C PHE A 100 9.36 16.81 -8.80
N ASN A 101 9.67 17.96 -9.36
CA ASN A 101 10.64 18.91 -8.81
C ASN A 101 9.88 20.12 -8.25
N MET A 102 9.84 20.25 -6.94
CA MET A 102 9.06 21.30 -6.27
C MET A 102 9.91 22.52 -5.92
N GLY A 103 10.66 23.03 -6.89
CA GLY A 103 11.53 24.20 -6.72
C GLY A 103 12.89 23.89 -6.11
N ARG A 104 13.35 22.63 -6.13
CA ARG A 104 14.71 22.26 -5.75
C ARG A 104 15.73 22.79 -6.76
N GLU A 105 15.38 22.71 -8.03
CA GLU A 105 16.16 23.25 -9.13
C GLU A 105 15.98 24.77 -9.21
N LYS A 106 17.07 25.50 -9.39
CA LYS A 106 17.06 26.95 -9.50
C LYS A 106 17.68 27.37 -10.82
N SER A 107 17.10 28.38 -11.45
CA SER A 107 17.62 29.00 -12.67
C SER A 107 17.85 30.48 -12.45
N ASN A 108 18.90 31.01 -13.07
CA ASN A 108 19.13 32.47 -13.11
C ASN A 108 18.28 33.15 -14.19
N TYR A 109 17.66 32.38 -15.10
CA TYR A 109 16.93 32.89 -16.27
C TYR A 109 15.42 32.76 -16.10
N TRP A 110 14.95 31.82 -15.31
CA TRP A 110 13.55 31.52 -15.11
C TRP A 110 13.11 31.81 -13.69
N LYS A 111 11.87 32.25 -13.51
CA LYS A 111 11.24 32.36 -12.20
C LYS A 111 11.30 31.04 -11.45
N PRO A 112 11.18 31.04 -10.11
CA PRO A 112 11.00 29.82 -9.34
C PRO A 112 9.84 28.99 -9.91
N HIS A 113 10.07 27.69 -10.10
CA HIS A 113 9.10 26.82 -10.76
C HIS A 113 9.08 25.42 -10.16
N SER A 114 7.95 24.75 -10.35
CA SER A 114 7.80 23.31 -10.15
C SER A 114 7.70 22.63 -11.50
N THR A 115 8.19 21.40 -11.57
CA THR A 115 8.13 20.59 -12.78
C THR A 115 7.52 19.23 -12.48
N TYR A 116 6.55 18.82 -13.28
CA TYR A 116 6.07 17.45 -13.40
C TYR A 116 6.66 16.84 -14.67
N ARG A 117 7.18 15.61 -14.59
CA ARG A 117 7.72 14.89 -15.73
C ARG A 117 7.26 13.44 -15.68
N VAL A 118 6.73 12.93 -16.79
CA VAL A 118 6.15 11.60 -16.90
C VAL A 118 6.74 10.82 -18.07
N ASP A 119 6.95 9.52 -17.87
CA ASP A 119 7.63 8.62 -18.82
C ASP A 119 6.81 8.35 -20.11
N GLY A 120 5.51 8.63 -20.11
CA GLY A 120 4.66 8.40 -21.27
C GLY A 120 3.22 8.87 -21.07
N GLY A 121 2.38 8.69 -22.09
CA GLY A 121 1.00 9.18 -22.08
C GLY A 121 0.90 10.69 -22.28
N ASP A 122 -0.28 11.24 -22.01
CA ASP A 122 -0.59 12.66 -22.14
C ASP A 122 -0.52 13.38 -20.79
N ILE A 123 -0.44 14.71 -20.82
CA ILE A 123 -0.62 15.54 -19.64
C ILE A 123 -2.12 15.83 -19.49
N ASP A 124 -2.79 15.05 -18.66
CA ASP A 124 -4.18 15.26 -18.27
C ASP A 124 -4.21 15.82 -16.84
N LEU A 125 -4.26 17.14 -16.73
CA LEU A 125 -4.16 17.88 -15.47
C LEU A 125 -5.52 18.43 -15.04
N PHE A 126 -5.96 18.01 -13.86
CA PHE A 126 -7.09 18.61 -13.15
C PHE A 126 -6.59 19.64 -12.14
N LEU A 127 -6.95 20.90 -12.32
CA LEU A 127 -6.79 21.96 -11.34
C LEU A 127 -8.03 22.01 -10.44
N ILE A 128 -7.87 21.62 -9.19
CA ILE A 128 -8.96 21.50 -8.21
C ILE A 128 -8.93 22.70 -7.28
N THR A 129 -9.87 23.64 -7.47
CA THR A 129 -9.91 24.87 -6.66
C THR A 129 -10.43 24.61 -5.25
N GLY A 130 -9.82 25.31 -4.24
CA GLY A 130 -10.31 25.37 -2.87
C GLY A 130 -11.48 26.34 -2.68
N PRO A 131 -11.47 27.23 -1.71
CA PRO A 131 -10.28 27.97 -1.24
C PRO A 131 -9.47 27.30 -0.14
N GLN A 132 -10.03 26.37 0.61
CA GLN A 132 -9.35 25.70 1.73
C GLN A 132 -8.81 24.34 1.30
N VAL A 133 -7.83 23.83 2.07
CA VAL A 133 -7.26 22.49 1.84
C VAL A 133 -8.34 21.40 1.89
N ARG A 134 -9.27 21.46 2.85
CA ARG A 134 -10.38 20.50 2.96
C ARG A 134 -11.27 20.48 1.71
N ASP A 135 -11.54 21.65 1.11
CA ASP A 135 -12.40 21.74 -0.08
C ASP A 135 -11.71 21.08 -1.29
N VAL A 136 -10.38 21.21 -1.36
CA VAL A 136 -9.57 20.52 -2.40
C VAL A 136 -9.63 19.02 -2.21
N VAL A 137 -9.43 18.52 -0.99
CA VAL A 137 -9.49 17.07 -0.70
C VAL A 137 -10.89 16.52 -0.95
N GLU A 138 -11.93 17.25 -0.56
CA GLU A 138 -13.32 16.86 -0.80
C GLU A 138 -13.60 16.69 -2.30
N ARG A 139 -13.27 17.69 -3.12
CA ARG A 139 -13.46 17.66 -4.57
C ARG A 139 -12.59 16.63 -5.28
N TYR A 140 -11.35 16.46 -4.81
CA TYR A 140 -10.48 15.40 -5.31
C TYR A 140 -11.07 14.01 -5.06
N THR A 141 -11.63 13.79 -3.86
CA THR A 141 -12.28 12.51 -3.54
C THR A 141 -13.67 12.36 -4.15
N ASP A 142 -14.36 13.45 -4.53
CA ASP A 142 -15.55 13.38 -5.39
C ASP A 142 -15.19 12.84 -6.79
N LEU A 143 -14.02 13.21 -7.30
CA LEU A 143 -13.52 12.75 -8.59
C LEU A 143 -12.99 11.31 -8.54
N THR A 144 -12.18 10.98 -7.52
CA THR A 144 -11.45 9.71 -7.43
C THR A 144 -12.12 8.65 -6.57
N GLY A 145 -13.16 9.01 -5.84
CA GLY A 145 -13.92 8.17 -4.94
C GLY A 145 -13.64 8.45 -3.47
N LYS A 146 -14.68 8.32 -2.66
CA LYS A 146 -14.59 8.47 -1.19
C LYS A 146 -13.97 7.22 -0.56
N SER A 147 -13.39 7.39 0.64
CA SER A 147 -12.82 6.28 1.39
C SER A 147 -13.88 5.24 1.76
N ALA A 148 -13.50 3.96 1.67
CA ALA A 148 -14.33 2.85 2.09
C ALA A 148 -14.78 3.02 3.55
N LEU A 149 -16.04 2.71 3.82
CA LEU A 149 -16.55 2.65 5.18
C LEU A 149 -16.18 1.29 5.79
N LEU A 150 -15.08 1.28 6.54
CA LEU A 150 -14.54 0.07 7.14
C LEU A 150 -15.50 -0.55 8.18
N PRO A 151 -15.43 -1.87 8.40
CA PRO A 151 -16.06 -2.50 9.54
C PRO A 151 -15.41 -1.99 10.84
N ARG A 152 -16.18 -1.97 11.93
CA ARG A 152 -15.73 -1.38 13.21
C ARG A 152 -14.45 -2.02 13.75
N TYR A 153 -14.30 -3.34 13.63
CA TYR A 153 -13.10 -4.05 14.10
C TYR A 153 -11.80 -3.59 13.40
N ALA A 154 -11.89 -3.08 12.17
CA ALA A 154 -10.74 -2.59 11.42
C ALA A 154 -10.14 -1.28 11.97
N LEU A 155 -10.83 -0.63 12.90
CA LEU A 155 -10.39 0.59 13.60
C LEU A 155 -9.82 0.28 14.99
N GLY A 156 -9.85 -0.97 15.43
CA GLY A 156 -9.27 -1.44 16.67
C GLY A 156 -7.86 -1.98 16.49
N TYR A 157 -7.35 -2.63 17.55
CA TYR A 157 -6.04 -3.26 17.49
C TYR A 157 -6.08 -4.52 16.62
N LEU A 158 -5.18 -4.57 15.66
CA LEU A 158 -4.95 -5.70 14.76
C LEU A 158 -3.61 -6.34 15.12
N GLY A 159 -3.67 -7.51 15.75
CA GLY A 159 -2.48 -8.32 16.03
C GLY A 159 -1.89 -8.84 14.72
N SER A 160 -0.58 -8.95 14.66
CA SER A 160 0.14 -9.52 13.50
C SER A 160 1.59 -9.78 13.84
N SER A 161 2.21 -10.71 13.12
CA SER A 161 3.64 -10.96 13.17
C SER A 161 4.05 -11.87 12.01
N MET A 162 5.29 -11.78 11.56
CA MET A 162 5.89 -12.81 10.71
C MET A 162 6.14 -14.11 11.49
N TYR A 163 6.39 -14.01 12.80
CA TYR A 163 6.80 -15.12 13.67
C TYR A 163 5.78 -16.25 13.74
N TYR A 164 4.54 -15.97 14.18
CA TYR A 164 3.54 -17.01 14.46
C TYR A 164 3.20 -17.89 13.26
N PRO A 165 2.94 -17.33 12.04
CA PRO A 165 2.65 -18.16 10.87
C PRO A 165 3.87 -18.88 10.30
N GLU A 166 5.09 -18.60 10.78
CA GLU A 166 6.34 -19.18 10.29
C GLU A 166 6.96 -20.20 11.23
N LEU A 167 6.34 -20.52 12.34
CA LEU A 167 6.72 -21.66 13.18
C LEU A 167 6.74 -22.94 12.33
N GLU A 168 7.50 -23.92 12.73
CA GLU A 168 7.63 -25.19 12.01
C GLU A 168 6.28 -25.90 11.84
N LYS A 169 5.45 -25.86 12.91
CA LYS A 169 4.11 -26.49 12.99
C LYS A 169 3.23 -25.77 13.97
N ASP A 170 1.96 -26.14 14.03
CA ASP A 170 0.98 -25.73 15.05
C ASP A 170 0.85 -24.19 15.16
N CYS A 171 0.96 -23.50 14.02
CA CYS A 171 0.84 -22.04 13.97
C CYS A 171 -0.56 -21.55 14.32
N ASP A 172 -1.60 -22.34 13.99
CA ASP A 172 -2.97 -22.14 14.37
C ASP A 172 -3.12 -22.08 15.91
N ASP A 173 -2.58 -23.05 16.62
CA ASP A 173 -2.60 -23.10 18.09
C ASP A 173 -1.86 -21.90 18.71
N ALA A 174 -0.67 -21.56 18.18
CA ALA A 174 0.12 -20.42 18.67
C ALA A 174 -0.59 -19.06 18.47
N ILE A 175 -1.31 -18.87 17.37
CA ILE A 175 -2.10 -17.65 17.14
C ILE A 175 -3.32 -17.61 18.07
N LEU A 176 -3.98 -18.73 18.31
CA LEU A 176 -5.08 -18.81 19.27
C LEU A 176 -4.60 -18.49 20.70
N GLU A 177 -3.44 -18.99 21.10
CA GLU A 177 -2.79 -18.66 22.37
C GLU A 177 -2.45 -17.17 22.47
N PHE A 178 -1.92 -16.54 21.40
CA PHE A 178 -1.71 -15.09 21.34
C PHE A 178 -3.01 -14.34 21.64
N ILE A 179 -4.13 -14.73 21.03
CA ILE A 179 -5.43 -14.07 21.26
C ILE A 179 -5.91 -14.28 22.72
N ASP A 180 -5.75 -15.48 23.26
CA ASP A 180 -6.15 -15.76 24.63
C ASP A 180 -5.26 -14.97 25.62
N THR A 181 -3.96 -14.84 25.34
CA THR A 181 -3.02 -13.98 26.12
C THR A 181 -3.42 -12.51 26.09
N THR A 182 -3.89 -11.96 24.96
CA THR A 182 -4.36 -10.56 24.94
C THR A 182 -5.49 -10.32 25.92
N LYS A 183 -6.39 -11.30 26.08
CA LYS A 183 -7.48 -11.24 27.03
C LYS A 183 -7.01 -11.34 28.49
N GLU A 184 -6.06 -12.23 28.78
CA GLU A 184 -5.45 -12.37 30.11
C GLU A 184 -4.70 -11.10 30.51
N GLU A 185 -4.02 -10.46 29.54
CA GLU A 185 -3.31 -9.21 29.72
C GLU A 185 -4.22 -7.97 29.71
N GLU A 186 -5.53 -8.15 29.54
CA GLU A 186 -6.53 -7.07 29.46
C GLU A 186 -6.23 -6.04 28.35
N ILE A 187 -5.67 -6.49 27.24
CA ILE A 187 -5.38 -5.67 26.05
C ILE A 187 -6.43 -6.02 24.98
N PRO A 188 -7.30 -5.08 24.58
CA PRO A 188 -8.31 -5.36 23.58
C PRO A 188 -7.66 -5.63 22.21
N VAL A 189 -8.17 -6.64 21.49
CA VAL A 189 -7.77 -6.98 20.14
C VAL A 189 -9.03 -7.28 19.32
N ASP A 190 -9.09 -6.79 18.09
CA ASP A 190 -10.29 -6.88 17.24
C ASP A 190 -10.06 -7.72 15.98
N GLY A 191 -8.81 -7.92 15.57
CA GLY A 191 -8.46 -8.70 14.40
C GLY A 191 -7.04 -9.24 14.44
N PHE A 192 -6.75 -10.14 13.51
CA PHE A 192 -5.41 -10.68 13.30
C PHE A 192 -5.06 -10.67 11.81
N GLN A 193 -3.98 -9.98 11.46
CA GLN A 193 -3.44 -9.97 10.10
C GLN A 193 -2.50 -11.16 9.95
N LEU A 194 -2.95 -12.16 9.18
CA LEU A 194 -2.23 -13.42 9.01
C LEU A 194 -1.19 -13.31 7.90
N SER A 195 0.08 -13.20 8.28
CA SER A 195 1.21 -13.16 7.35
C SER A 195 1.32 -14.43 6.52
N SER A 196 1.99 -14.34 5.37
CA SER A 196 2.02 -15.36 4.31
C SER A 196 2.67 -16.69 4.66
N GLY A 197 3.20 -16.86 5.88
CA GLY A 197 3.71 -18.15 6.36
C GLY A 197 2.68 -19.28 6.33
N TYR A 198 1.38 -18.98 6.37
CA TYR A 198 0.30 -19.96 6.29
C TYR A 198 0.26 -20.73 4.96
N CYS A 199 0.68 -20.09 3.85
CA CYS A 199 0.69 -20.68 2.52
C CYS A 199 2.09 -21.13 2.07
N ALA A 200 3.01 -21.29 3.02
CA ALA A 200 4.36 -21.76 2.73
C ALA A 200 4.38 -23.28 2.49
N ILE A 201 5.01 -23.70 1.42
CA ILE A 201 5.23 -25.11 1.10
C ILE A 201 6.72 -25.46 1.16
N GLU A 202 7.03 -26.70 1.49
CA GLU A 202 8.39 -27.24 1.46
C GLU A 202 8.76 -27.59 0.00
N THR A 203 9.93 -27.16 -0.43
CA THR A 203 10.47 -27.41 -1.76
C THR A 203 11.96 -27.78 -1.66
N GLU A 204 12.55 -28.26 -2.74
CA GLU A 204 13.99 -28.51 -2.82
C GLU A 204 14.83 -27.21 -2.59
N GLU A 205 14.26 -26.06 -2.90
CA GLU A 205 14.88 -24.73 -2.68
C GLU A 205 14.58 -24.14 -1.31
N GLY A 206 14.02 -24.91 -0.37
CA GLY A 206 13.56 -24.46 0.93
C GLY A 206 12.08 -24.12 0.97
N ILE A 207 11.67 -23.40 2.01
CA ILE A 207 10.27 -23.02 2.23
C ILE A 207 9.89 -21.83 1.33
N LYS A 208 8.84 -21.99 0.52
CA LYS A 208 8.34 -21.00 -0.44
C LYS A 208 6.86 -20.69 -0.22
N ARG A 209 6.48 -19.43 -0.36
CA ARG A 209 5.08 -18.98 -0.19
C ARG A 209 4.33 -19.12 -1.51
N CYS A 210 3.26 -19.92 -1.49
CA CYS A 210 2.42 -20.18 -2.65
C CYS A 210 0.97 -19.80 -2.33
N VAL A 211 0.57 -18.61 -2.78
CA VAL A 211 -0.79 -18.09 -2.56
C VAL A 211 -1.87 -19.12 -2.96
N PHE A 212 -3.00 -19.11 -2.26
CA PHE A 212 -4.11 -20.08 -2.45
C PHE A 212 -3.72 -21.53 -2.15
N THR A 213 -2.73 -21.74 -1.27
CA THR A 213 -2.42 -23.01 -0.63
C THR A 213 -2.46 -22.85 0.89
N TRP A 214 -2.47 -23.99 1.60
CA TRP A 214 -2.40 -24.01 3.07
C TRP A 214 -1.39 -25.08 3.52
N ASN A 215 -0.45 -24.66 4.34
CA ASN A 215 0.47 -25.59 4.98
C ASN A 215 -0.24 -26.34 6.13
N LYS A 216 -0.55 -27.62 5.93
CA LYS A 216 -1.31 -28.43 6.88
C LYS A 216 -0.53 -28.84 8.14
N LYS A 217 0.80 -28.72 8.16
CA LYS A 217 1.58 -28.86 9.38
C LYS A 217 1.42 -27.63 10.29
N ARG A 218 1.27 -26.45 9.67
CA ARG A 218 1.12 -25.15 10.34
C ARG A 218 -0.33 -24.84 10.72
N PHE A 219 -1.25 -25.17 9.84
CA PHE A 219 -2.70 -24.98 9.99
C PHE A 219 -3.39 -26.31 9.67
N LYS A 220 -3.67 -27.10 10.69
CA LYS A 220 -4.22 -28.47 10.57
C LYS A 220 -5.56 -28.46 9.84
N ASP A 221 -6.47 -27.62 10.30
CA ASP A 221 -7.76 -27.33 9.69
C ASP A 221 -8.00 -25.79 9.65
N PRO A 222 -7.69 -25.16 8.51
CA PRO A 222 -7.92 -23.71 8.37
C PRO A 222 -9.35 -23.28 8.63
N LYS A 223 -10.37 -24.08 8.25
CA LYS A 223 -11.78 -23.72 8.49
C LYS A 223 -12.10 -23.72 9.98
N ASP A 224 -11.60 -24.69 10.73
CA ASP A 224 -11.76 -24.72 12.18
C ASP A 224 -10.99 -23.57 12.84
N PHE A 225 -9.78 -23.25 12.41
CA PHE A 225 -9.04 -22.07 12.86
C PHE A 225 -9.84 -20.78 12.72
N PHE A 226 -10.39 -20.50 11.54
CA PHE A 226 -11.25 -19.31 11.32
C PHE A 226 -12.50 -19.33 12.21
N LYS A 227 -13.11 -20.51 12.41
CA LYS A 227 -14.27 -20.68 13.31
C LYS A 227 -13.89 -20.35 14.75
N GLN A 228 -12.74 -20.83 15.23
CA GLN A 228 -12.25 -20.56 16.59
C GLN A 228 -11.90 -19.09 16.80
N MET A 229 -11.25 -18.44 15.80
CA MET A 229 -10.98 -17.00 15.82
C MET A 229 -12.28 -16.19 15.89
N LYS A 230 -13.26 -16.53 15.05
CA LYS A 230 -14.58 -15.91 15.06
C LYS A 230 -15.32 -16.10 16.39
N ALA A 231 -15.21 -17.26 17.03
CA ALA A 231 -15.79 -17.53 18.35
C ALA A 231 -15.17 -16.64 19.46
N ARG A 232 -13.92 -16.21 19.27
CA ARG A 232 -13.22 -15.23 20.12
C ARG A 232 -13.52 -13.77 19.76
N GLY A 233 -14.33 -13.53 18.73
CA GLY A 233 -14.66 -12.18 18.23
C GLY A 233 -13.61 -11.59 17.30
N ILE A 234 -12.66 -12.39 16.81
CA ILE A 234 -11.52 -11.94 16.01
C ILE A 234 -11.73 -12.18 14.52
N CYS A 235 -11.55 -11.15 13.72
CA CYS A 235 -11.50 -11.27 12.28
C CYS A 235 -10.06 -11.54 11.80
N VAL A 236 -9.88 -12.50 10.91
CA VAL A 236 -8.56 -12.84 10.34
C VAL A 236 -8.44 -12.29 8.93
N SER A 237 -7.31 -11.63 8.63
CA SER A 237 -7.00 -11.06 7.32
C SER A 237 -5.81 -11.81 6.69
N PRO A 238 -6.03 -12.85 5.87
CA PRO A 238 -4.94 -13.59 5.23
C PRO A 238 -4.22 -12.75 4.17
N ASN A 239 -2.89 -12.85 4.16
CA ASN A 239 -2.02 -12.20 3.19
C ASN A 239 -2.13 -12.88 1.82
N VAL A 240 -2.39 -12.12 0.77
CA VAL A 240 -2.55 -12.57 -0.62
C VAL A 240 -1.64 -11.76 -1.52
N LYS A 241 -0.85 -12.43 -2.37
CA LYS A 241 0.16 -11.82 -3.23
C LYS A 241 -0.10 -12.15 -4.70
N PRO A 242 0.04 -11.18 -5.65
CA PRO A 242 -0.20 -11.43 -7.08
C PRO A 242 1.00 -12.06 -7.81
N GLY A 243 2.15 -12.16 -7.15
CA GLY A 243 3.33 -12.85 -7.68
C GLY A 243 3.20 -14.36 -7.48
N ILE A 244 3.30 -15.11 -8.56
CA ILE A 244 3.20 -16.58 -8.60
C ILE A 244 4.59 -17.14 -8.88
N LEU A 245 5.16 -17.87 -7.93
CA LEU A 245 6.49 -18.46 -8.06
C LEU A 245 6.53 -19.47 -9.22
N LEU A 246 7.68 -19.62 -9.87
CA LEU A 246 7.84 -20.59 -10.99
C LEU A 246 7.56 -22.02 -10.55
N LEU A 247 7.80 -22.35 -9.28
CA LEU A 247 7.53 -23.65 -8.66
C LEU A 247 6.12 -23.79 -8.05
N HIS A 248 5.26 -22.76 -8.18
CA HIS A 248 3.92 -22.77 -7.60
C HIS A 248 3.08 -23.93 -8.19
N PRO A 249 2.42 -24.76 -7.37
CA PRO A 249 1.72 -25.96 -7.85
C PRO A 249 0.60 -25.69 -8.87
N LYS A 250 -0.01 -24.49 -8.84
CA LYS A 250 -1.07 -24.08 -9.80
C LYS A 250 -0.53 -23.23 -10.97
N LYS A 251 0.78 -23.01 -11.08
CA LYS A 251 1.37 -22.08 -12.07
C LYS A 251 1.02 -22.48 -13.50
N GLU A 252 1.17 -23.76 -13.84
CA GLU A 252 0.89 -24.25 -15.20
C GLU A 252 -0.61 -24.14 -15.56
N GLU A 253 -1.51 -24.40 -14.61
CA GLU A 253 -2.95 -24.20 -14.80
C GLU A 253 -3.27 -22.73 -15.08
N MET A 254 -2.72 -21.82 -14.28
CA MET A 254 -2.92 -20.38 -14.43
C MET A 254 -2.33 -19.86 -15.76
N GLN A 255 -1.18 -20.39 -16.17
CA GLN A 255 -0.55 -20.04 -17.45
C GLN A 255 -1.41 -20.53 -18.63
N ALA A 256 -1.95 -21.74 -18.58
CA ALA A 256 -2.84 -22.27 -19.61
C ALA A 256 -4.11 -21.41 -19.77
N LYS A 257 -4.56 -20.75 -18.71
CA LYS A 257 -5.67 -19.78 -18.71
C LYS A 257 -5.24 -18.38 -19.16
N GLY A 258 -3.95 -18.16 -19.49
CA GLY A 258 -3.44 -16.85 -19.93
C GLY A 258 -3.53 -15.76 -18.87
N MET A 259 -3.32 -16.09 -17.60
CA MET A 259 -3.53 -15.16 -16.47
C MET A 259 -2.35 -14.21 -16.21
N PHE A 260 -1.22 -14.36 -16.90
CA PHE A 260 -0.01 -13.63 -16.56
C PHE A 260 0.33 -12.51 -17.52
N VAL A 261 0.99 -11.47 -17.01
CA VAL A 261 1.68 -10.46 -17.82
C VAL A 261 2.70 -11.17 -18.71
N ARG A 262 2.66 -10.92 -20.01
CA ARG A 262 3.51 -11.54 -21.01
C ARG A 262 4.85 -10.81 -21.15
N ALA A 263 5.89 -11.53 -21.49
CA ALA A 263 7.17 -10.92 -21.82
C ALA A 263 7.06 -9.95 -23.01
N SER A 264 7.96 -9.00 -23.12
CA SER A 264 7.95 -7.99 -24.18
C SER A 264 8.10 -8.59 -25.58
N ARG A 265 8.84 -9.71 -25.73
CA ARG A 265 9.25 -10.28 -27.01
C ARG A 265 8.77 -11.71 -27.28
N SER A 266 7.94 -12.27 -26.41
CA SER A 266 7.38 -13.62 -26.57
C SER A 266 6.00 -13.72 -25.94
N GLU A 267 5.27 -14.79 -26.22
CA GLU A 267 3.97 -15.07 -25.59
C GLU A 267 4.10 -15.71 -24.21
N GLU A 268 5.32 -16.07 -23.80
CA GLU A 268 5.59 -16.59 -22.46
C GLU A 268 5.39 -15.52 -21.39
N PRO A 269 5.07 -15.89 -20.14
CA PRO A 269 4.99 -14.96 -19.04
C PRO A 269 6.29 -14.19 -18.80
N GLY A 270 6.19 -12.90 -18.53
CA GLY A 270 7.29 -12.07 -18.06
C GLY A 270 7.73 -12.49 -16.66
N ILE A 271 9.04 -12.64 -16.46
CA ILE A 271 9.61 -13.08 -15.18
C ILE A 271 10.08 -11.87 -14.38
N GLY A 272 9.69 -11.83 -13.10
CA GLY A 272 10.22 -10.93 -12.10
C GLY A 272 10.89 -11.68 -10.94
N THR A 273 11.73 -10.98 -10.19
CA THR A 273 12.30 -11.49 -8.94
C THR A 273 11.88 -10.57 -7.80
N TRP A 274 11.14 -11.10 -6.86
CA TRP A 274 10.61 -10.37 -5.72
C TRP A 274 10.97 -11.10 -4.42
N TRP A 275 10.55 -10.58 -3.28
CA TRP A 275 10.89 -11.18 -1.98
C TRP A 275 10.64 -12.70 -1.89
N GLY A 276 9.57 -13.20 -2.50
CA GLY A 276 9.26 -14.65 -2.52
C GLY A 276 10.19 -15.49 -3.39
N GLY A 277 10.93 -14.88 -4.32
CA GLY A 277 11.78 -15.56 -5.31
C GLY A 277 11.46 -15.17 -6.76
N LYS A 278 11.89 -16.00 -7.72
CA LYS A 278 11.54 -15.83 -9.13
C LYS A 278 10.10 -16.26 -9.40
N GLY A 279 9.37 -15.45 -10.13
CA GLY A 279 7.97 -15.71 -10.43
C GLY A 279 7.42 -14.90 -11.60
N VAL A 280 6.15 -15.07 -11.84
CA VAL A 280 5.35 -14.39 -12.85
C VAL A 280 4.23 -13.62 -12.15
N PHE A 281 3.70 -12.59 -12.77
CA PHE A 281 2.71 -11.71 -12.14
C PHE A 281 1.37 -11.78 -12.88
N VAL A 282 0.29 -11.75 -12.11
CA VAL A 282 -1.08 -11.81 -12.62
C VAL A 282 -1.43 -10.54 -13.38
N ASP A 283 -1.98 -10.67 -14.58
CA ASP A 283 -2.50 -9.57 -15.39
C ASP A 283 -3.98 -9.30 -15.06
N PHE A 284 -4.22 -8.44 -14.09
CA PHE A 284 -5.58 -8.07 -13.68
C PHE A 284 -6.32 -7.20 -14.70
N THR A 285 -5.68 -6.80 -15.80
CA THR A 285 -6.31 -5.98 -16.85
C THR A 285 -7.19 -6.81 -17.80
N LYS A 286 -7.19 -8.13 -17.68
CA LYS A 286 -8.01 -9.05 -18.46
C LYS A 286 -9.20 -9.57 -17.65
N GLN A 287 -10.44 -9.46 -18.18
CA GLN A 287 -11.65 -9.88 -17.46
C GLN A 287 -11.61 -11.33 -17.02
N GLU A 288 -11.23 -12.25 -17.91
CA GLU A 288 -11.13 -13.68 -17.59
C GLU A 288 -10.13 -13.98 -16.46
N THR A 289 -9.04 -13.21 -16.39
CA THR A 289 -8.07 -13.30 -15.29
C THR A 289 -8.69 -12.86 -13.98
N ARG A 290 -9.44 -11.75 -13.99
CA ARG A 290 -10.16 -11.27 -12.79
C ARG A 290 -11.16 -12.31 -12.28
N ASP A 291 -11.94 -12.91 -13.17
CA ASP A 291 -12.93 -13.93 -12.82
C ASP A 291 -12.28 -15.19 -12.22
N ASN A 292 -11.19 -15.67 -12.83
CA ASN A 292 -10.42 -16.80 -12.30
C ASN A 292 -9.79 -16.47 -10.94
N TRP A 293 -9.17 -15.29 -10.79
CA TRP A 293 -8.59 -14.86 -9.51
C TRP A 293 -9.64 -14.75 -8.42
N LYS A 294 -10.80 -14.16 -8.73
CA LYS A 294 -11.94 -14.05 -7.83
C LYS A 294 -12.43 -15.44 -7.37
N ALA A 295 -12.55 -16.39 -8.28
CA ALA A 295 -12.93 -17.75 -7.94
C ALA A 295 -11.92 -18.43 -7.00
N MET A 296 -10.61 -18.30 -7.29
CA MET A 296 -9.55 -18.83 -6.43
C MET A 296 -9.53 -18.19 -5.04
N LEU A 297 -9.75 -16.87 -4.96
CA LEU A 297 -9.82 -16.13 -3.70
C LEU A 297 -11.00 -16.59 -2.85
N LYS A 298 -12.17 -16.76 -3.46
CA LYS A 298 -13.39 -17.26 -2.79
C LYS A 298 -13.14 -18.66 -2.22
N GLU A 299 -12.71 -19.61 -3.05
CA GLU A 299 -12.49 -21.00 -2.68
C GLU A 299 -11.44 -21.20 -1.59
N ASN A 300 -10.30 -20.47 -1.69
CA ASN A 300 -9.13 -20.78 -0.87
C ASN A 300 -8.96 -19.83 0.33
N VAL A 301 -9.76 -18.74 0.44
CA VAL A 301 -9.66 -17.75 1.50
C VAL A 301 -11.03 -17.43 2.11
N LEU A 302 -11.95 -16.87 1.31
CA LEU A 302 -13.18 -16.28 1.85
C LEU A 302 -14.17 -17.33 2.40
N GLU A 303 -14.28 -18.48 1.74
CA GLU A 303 -15.16 -19.60 2.17
C GLU A 303 -14.69 -20.27 3.47
N TYR A 304 -13.52 -19.92 3.97
CA TYR A 304 -13.06 -20.32 5.30
C TYR A 304 -13.70 -19.50 6.43
N GLY A 305 -14.37 -18.39 6.08
CA GLY A 305 -15.22 -17.63 7.00
C GLY A 305 -14.72 -16.23 7.32
N THR A 306 -13.93 -15.62 6.44
CA THR A 306 -13.48 -14.23 6.59
C THR A 306 -13.98 -13.32 5.47
N SER A 307 -14.39 -12.09 5.81
CA SER A 307 -14.68 -10.99 4.89
C SER A 307 -13.48 -10.02 4.76
N SER A 308 -12.30 -10.46 5.15
CA SER A 308 -11.10 -9.64 5.19
C SER A 308 -9.95 -10.27 4.41
N VAL A 309 -9.18 -9.43 3.71
CA VAL A 309 -8.03 -9.85 2.91
C VAL A 309 -6.90 -8.80 3.02
N TRP A 310 -5.67 -9.27 3.07
CA TRP A 310 -4.47 -8.44 3.05
C TRP A 310 -3.75 -8.62 1.71
N ASN A 311 -3.91 -7.66 0.79
CA ASN A 311 -3.23 -7.60 -0.49
C ASN A 311 -1.82 -7.02 -0.32
N ASP A 312 -0.80 -7.79 -0.64
CA ASP A 312 0.60 -7.50 -0.36
C ASP A 312 1.50 -7.81 -1.54
N ASN A 313 2.73 -7.25 -1.57
CA ASN A 313 3.69 -7.34 -2.68
C ASN A 313 3.05 -7.12 -4.06
N CYS A 314 2.20 -6.10 -4.16
CA CYS A 314 1.43 -5.77 -5.35
C CYS A 314 1.93 -4.51 -6.08
N GLU A 315 3.19 -4.15 -5.89
CA GLU A 315 3.89 -3.03 -6.51
C GLU A 315 4.25 -3.30 -7.97
N TYR A 316 4.45 -4.55 -8.35
CA TYR A 316 4.95 -4.99 -9.68
C TYR A 316 6.32 -4.39 -10.04
N ASP A 317 7.07 -3.93 -9.06
CA ASP A 317 8.38 -3.27 -9.23
C ASP A 317 9.47 -4.23 -9.68
N SER A 318 9.32 -5.52 -9.38
CA SER A 318 10.24 -6.57 -9.82
C SER A 318 10.12 -6.94 -11.31
N MET A 319 9.09 -6.45 -11.99
CA MET A 319 8.97 -6.51 -13.44
C MET A 319 9.79 -5.38 -14.08
N ILE A 320 11.11 -5.59 -14.17
CA ILE A 320 12.09 -4.57 -14.60
C ILE A 320 11.89 -4.18 -16.07
N ASP A 321 11.54 -5.16 -16.92
CA ASP A 321 11.21 -4.91 -18.33
C ASP A 321 9.85 -4.22 -18.43
N LYS A 322 9.86 -2.89 -18.53
CA LYS A 322 8.66 -2.06 -18.61
C LYS A 322 7.81 -2.33 -19.86
N ASP A 323 8.37 -2.98 -20.89
CA ASP A 323 7.69 -3.32 -22.13
C ASP A 323 6.96 -4.67 -22.06
N CYS A 324 7.02 -5.40 -20.95
CA CYS A 324 6.18 -6.57 -20.70
C CYS A 324 4.71 -6.21 -20.95
N ARG A 325 3.98 -7.12 -21.61
CA ARG A 325 2.68 -6.84 -22.22
C ARG A 325 1.51 -7.27 -21.33
N CYS A 326 0.60 -6.33 -21.09
CA CYS A 326 -0.71 -6.56 -20.48
C CYS A 326 -1.80 -6.63 -21.53
N ASP A 327 -2.87 -7.35 -21.26
CA ASP A 327 -4.02 -7.49 -22.17
C ASP A 327 -4.80 -6.19 -22.33
N PHE A 328 -5.08 -5.50 -21.24
CA PHE A 328 -5.84 -4.26 -21.19
C PHE A 328 -7.16 -4.33 -21.97
N GLU A 329 -7.98 -5.34 -21.64
CA GLU A 329 -9.26 -5.63 -22.31
C GLU A 329 -9.12 -5.77 -23.85
N GLY A 330 -8.08 -6.47 -24.29
CA GLY A 330 -7.78 -6.67 -25.70
C GLY A 330 -7.17 -5.48 -26.44
N LYS A 331 -7.02 -4.33 -25.77
CA LYS A 331 -6.41 -3.13 -26.38
C LYS A 331 -4.89 -3.20 -26.43
N GLY A 332 -4.30 -3.97 -25.51
CA GLY A 332 -2.87 -4.05 -25.32
C GLY A 332 -2.29 -2.81 -24.62
N ALA A 333 -1.42 -3.05 -23.66
CA ALA A 333 -0.65 -2.03 -22.97
C ALA A 333 0.64 -2.65 -22.40
N THR A 334 1.52 -1.83 -21.84
CA THR A 334 2.74 -2.30 -21.17
C THR A 334 2.57 -2.27 -19.66
N ILE A 335 3.38 -3.10 -18.96
CA ILE A 335 3.42 -3.05 -17.50
C ILE A 335 3.95 -1.70 -17.00
N GLY A 336 4.83 -1.04 -17.76
CA GLY A 336 5.28 0.32 -17.48
C GLY A 336 4.16 1.33 -17.41
N GLN A 337 3.11 1.14 -18.22
CA GLN A 337 1.90 1.95 -18.19
C GLN A 337 0.97 1.60 -17.03
N LEU A 338 0.84 0.31 -16.67
CA LEU A 338 -0.29 -0.17 -15.87
C LEU A 338 0.09 -0.66 -14.47
N LYS A 339 1.38 -0.82 -14.13
CA LYS A 339 1.78 -1.40 -12.84
C LYS A 339 1.21 -0.64 -11.63
N SER A 340 1.10 0.69 -11.72
CA SER A 340 0.61 1.52 -10.63
C SER A 340 -0.87 1.30 -10.28
N VAL A 341 -1.68 0.78 -11.22
CA VAL A 341 -3.12 0.54 -11.02
C VAL A 341 -3.45 -0.93 -10.74
N MET A 342 -2.51 -1.85 -10.87
CA MET A 342 -2.76 -3.28 -10.66
C MET A 342 -3.29 -3.58 -9.26
N SER A 343 -2.75 -2.91 -8.24
CA SER A 343 -3.23 -3.03 -6.86
C SER A 343 -4.66 -2.53 -6.66
N ASN A 344 -5.05 -1.46 -7.36
CA ASN A 344 -6.43 -0.95 -7.32
C ASN A 344 -7.40 -1.97 -7.92
N ILE A 345 -7.04 -2.58 -9.05
CA ILE A 345 -7.86 -3.62 -9.69
C ILE A 345 -7.94 -4.86 -8.80
N MET A 346 -6.82 -5.29 -8.20
CA MET A 346 -6.79 -6.41 -7.25
C MET A 346 -7.71 -6.16 -6.05
N CYS A 347 -7.73 -4.93 -5.49
CA CYS A 347 -8.63 -4.57 -4.40
C CYS A 347 -10.09 -4.54 -4.82
N HIS A 348 -10.39 -4.07 -6.04
CA HIS A 348 -11.75 -4.10 -6.59
C HIS A 348 -12.28 -5.53 -6.73
N ILE A 349 -11.46 -6.44 -7.28
CA ILE A 349 -11.81 -7.87 -7.37
C ILE A 349 -12.07 -8.47 -5.97
N THR A 350 -11.24 -8.08 -4.99
CA THR A 350 -11.40 -8.55 -3.61
C THR A 350 -12.71 -8.03 -3.01
N ASP A 351 -13.04 -6.76 -3.25
CA ASP A 351 -14.30 -6.14 -2.80
C ASP A 351 -15.53 -6.86 -3.39
N GLU A 352 -15.53 -7.09 -4.70
CA GLU A 352 -16.58 -7.88 -5.37
C GLU A 352 -16.69 -9.29 -4.79
N ALA A 353 -15.57 -9.99 -4.63
CA ALA A 353 -15.57 -11.36 -4.10
C ALA A 353 -16.15 -11.46 -2.69
N VAL A 354 -15.84 -10.47 -1.83
CA VAL A 354 -16.41 -10.41 -0.46
C VAL A 354 -17.90 -10.16 -0.51
N HIS A 355 -18.39 -9.21 -1.31
CA HIS A 355 -19.81 -8.92 -1.44
C HIS A 355 -20.61 -10.10 -2.02
N GLU A 356 -20.03 -10.90 -2.91
CA GLU A 356 -20.68 -12.10 -3.46
C GLU A 356 -20.90 -13.21 -2.40
N ILE A 357 -20.08 -13.28 -1.35
CA ILE A 357 -20.20 -14.30 -0.29
C ILE A 357 -20.87 -13.72 0.96
N PHE A 358 -20.60 -12.46 1.29
CA PHE A 358 -21.00 -11.79 2.53
C PHE A 358 -21.84 -10.55 2.23
N GLU A 359 -23.01 -10.72 1.63
CA GLU A 359 -23.88 -9.64 1.12
C GLU A 359 -24.10 -8.46 2.10
N ASN A 360 -24.16 -8.76 3.40
CA ASN A 360 -24.47 -7.77 4.45
C ASN A 360 -23.23 -7.38 5.30
N GLN A 361 -22.02 -7.74 4.88
CA GLN A 361 -20.81 -7.40 5.59
C GLN A 361 -19.97 -6.40 4.80
N ARG A 362 -19.41 -5.42 5.50
CA ARG A 362 -18.44 -4.52 4.90
C ARG A 362 -17.12 -5.27 4.72
N PRO A 363 -16.51 -5.23 3.53
CA PRO A 363 -15.16 -5.76 3.33
C PRO A 363 -14.13 -5.04 4.20
N TYR A 364 -13.16 -5.78 4.71
CA TYR A 364 -11.94 -5.19 5.22
C TYR A 364 -10.77 -5.62 4.34
N ILE A 365 -10.34 -4.71 3.50
CA ILE A 365 -9.24 -4.94 2.57
C ILE A 365 -8.07 -4.07 3.00
N VAL A 366 -6.92 -4.67 3.24
CA VAL A 366 -5.65 -3.97 3.46
C VAL A 366 -4.81 -4.10 2.22
N CYS A 367 -4.21 -3.01 1.74
CA CYS A 367 -3.37 -3.04 0.55
C CYS A 367 -2.09 -2.24 0.75
N ARG A 368 -0.94 -2.83 0.37
CA ARG A 368 0.36 -2.17 0.51
C ARG A 368 0.57 -1.10 -0.55
N SER A 369 0.28 -1.39 -1.79
CA SER A 369 0.42 -0.47 -2.91
C SER A 369 -0.89 0.25 -3.27
N GLY A 370 -0.84 1.21 -4.16
CA GLY A 370 -2.04 1.91 -4.66
C GLY A 370 -1.73 3.09 -5.54
N HIS A 371 -2.73 3.40 -6.37
CA HIS A 371 -2.86 4.61 -7.18
C HIS A 371 -4.05 5.43 -6.67
N CYS A 372 -4.27 6.60 -7.26
CA CYS A 372 -5.48 7.40 -7.05
C CYS A 372 -6.74 6.52 -7.12
N GLY A 373 -7.63 6.64 -6.13
CA GLY A 373 -8.84 5.82 -6.04
C GLY A 373 -8.71 4.53 -5.22
N ILE A 374 -7.52 4.16 -4.74
CA ILE A 374 -7.33 2.99 -3.85
C ILE A 374 -8.18 3.09 -2.58
N GLN A 375 -8.41 4.30 -2.10
CA GLN A 375 -9.22 4.57 -0.91
C GLN A 375 -10.65 4.06 -1.00
N LYS A 376 -11.18 3.84 -2.21
CA LYS A 376 -12.52 3.29 -2.42
C LYS A 376 -12.68 1.88 -1.87
N TYR A 377 -11.60 1.14 -1.80
CA TYR A 377 -11.60 -0.29 -1.50
C TYR A 377 -10.81 -0.64 -0.25
N ALA A 378 -9.70 0.04 0.01
CA ALA A 378 -8.70 -0.45 0.95
C ALA A 378 -8.30 0.56 2.02
N GLN A 379 -8.00 0.03 3.21
CA GLN A 379 -7.09 0.63 4.17
C GLN A 379 -5.66 0.34 3.70
N THR A 380 -4.74 1.30 3.89
CA THR A 380 -3.34 1.12 3.52
C THR A 380 -2.43 1.28 4.74
N TRP A 381 -1.14 0.96 4.60
CA TRP A 381 -0.14 1.22 5.62
C TRP A 381 1.18 1.71 5.01
N ALA A 382 2.05 2.26 5.83
CA ALA A 382 3.31 2.86 5.39
C ALA A 382 4.41 1.81 5.04
N GLY A 383 4.02 0.58 4.72
CA GLY A 383 4.92 -0.51 4.35
C GLY A 383 5.86 -0.94 5.47
N ASP A 384 7.01 -1.46 5.09
CA ASP A 384 7.98 -2.14 5.96
C ASP A 384 8.95 -1.11 6.58
N ASN A 385 8.45 -0.34 7.56
CA ASN A 385 9.19 0.73 8.23
C ASN A 385 10.23 0.19 9.22
N LEU A 386 11.31 0.97 9.43
CA LEU A 386 12.35 0.64 10.39
C LEU A 386 11.87 0.77 11.85
N THR A 387 12.44 -0.06 12.72
CA THR A 387 12.30 0.08 14.17
C THR A 387 13.27 1.13 14.69
N CYS A 388 12.86 2.41 14.66
CA CYS A 388 13.68 3.51 15.19
C CYS A 388 12.84 4.78 15.44
N TRP A 389 13.37 5.67 16.26
CA TRP A 389 12.74 6.96 16.60
C TRP A 389 12.48 7.85 15.38
N GLU A 390 13.35 7.81 14.38
CA GLU A 390 13.16 8.56 13.15
C GLU A 390 11.96 8.06 12.37
N ALA A 391 11.74 6.74 12.30
CA ALA A 391 10.55 6.18 11.65
C ALA A 391 9.27 6.63 12.35
N LEU A 392 9.20 6.60 13.69
CA LEU A 392 8.09 7.15 14.44
C LEU A 392 7.82 8.62 14.09
N LYS A 393 8.87 9.45 14.05
CA LYS A 393 8.77 10.88 13.74
C LYS A 393 8.23 11.13 12.33
N TYR A 394 8.85 10.54 11.32
CA TYR A 394 8.55 10.85 9.92
C TYR A 394 7.31 10.12 9.39
N ASN A 395 6.92 9.00 9.99
CA ASN A 395 5.65 8.33 9.64
C ASN A 395 4.43 9.22 9.92
N ILE A 396 4.51 10.15 10.89
CA ILE A 396 3.44 11.14 11.11
C ILE A 396 3.22 11.96 9.83
N ALA A 397 4.29 12.51 9.25
CA ALA A 397 4.22 13.30 8.02
C ALA A 397 3.74 12.45 6.81
N THR A 398 4.19 11.21 6.72
CA THR A 398 3.78 10.26 5.67
C THR A 398 2.29 9.96 5.75
N ILE A 399 1.76 9.63 6.93
CA ILE A 399 0.35 9.30 7.15
C ILE A 399 -0.55 10.51 6.88
N LEU A 400 -0.16 11.71 7.36
CA LEU A 400 -0.88 12.95 7.07
C LEU A 400 -0.87 13.29 5.58
N GLY A 401 0.26 13.08 4.89
CA GLY A 401 0.38 13.25 3.44
C GLY A 401 -0.56 12.34 2.65
N MET A 402 -0.70 11.10 3.08
CA MET A 402 -1.67 10.15 2.53
C MET A 402 -3.12 10.63 2.73
N GLY A 403 -3.46 11.09 3.94
CA GLY A 403 -4.77 11.65 4.23
C GLY A 403 -5.12 12.84 3.32
N LEU A 404 -4.16 13.74 3.10
CA LEU A 404 -4.32 14.86 2.17
C LEU A 404 -4.38 14.43 0.71
N SER A 405 -3.89 13.23 0.39
CA SER A 405 -4.00 12.60 -0.94
C SER A 405 -5.26 11.75 -1.10
N GLY A 406 -6.26 11.93 -0.24
CA GLY A 406 -7.56 11.25 -0.31
C GLY A 406 -7.59 9.87 0.37
N VAL A 407 -6.46 9.34 0.84
CA VAL A 407 -6.37 8.03 1.51
C VAL A 407 -6.39 8.24 3.02
N ALA A 408 -7.60 8.40 3.58
CA ALA A 408 -7.79 8.68 5.00
C ALA A 408 -7.49 7.46 5.89
N ASN A 409 -7.78 6.25 5.41
CA ASN A 409 -7.56 5.01 6.16
C ASN A 409 -6.11 4.52 6.00
N GLN A 410 -5.19 5.15 6.68
CA GLN A 410 -3.76 4.87 6.65
C GLN A 410 -3.20 4.73 8.07
N GLY A 411 -2.14 3.93 8.22
CA GLY A 411 -1.35 3.80 9.43
C GLY A 411 0.04 3.27 9.12
N CYS A 412 0.78 2.89 10.15
CA CYS A 412 2.08 2.22 10.00
C CYS A 412 2.11 0.95 10.85
N ASP A 413 3.16 0.16 10.74
CA ASP A 413 3.42 -0.93 11.67
C ASP A 413 3.99 -0.33 12.96
N ILE A 414 3.19 -0.41 14.03
CA ILE A 414 3.50 0.16 15.34
C ILE A 414 4.63 -0.64 15.99
N GLY A 415 5.66 0.06 16.44
CA GLY A 415 6.88 -0.55 16.95
C GLY A 415 7.96 -0.77 15.90
N GLY A 416 7.62 -0.60 14.61
CA GLY A 416 8.48 -0.88 13.47
C GLY A 416 8.34 -2.31 12.97
N PHE A 417 8.50 -2.47 11.64
CA PHE A 417 8.44 -3.79 11.01
C PHE A 417 9.82 -4.45 10.97
N TYR A 418 10.84 -3.75 10.52
CA TYR A 418 12.17 -4.30 10.20
C TYR A 418 13.24 -3.76 11.15
N GLY A 419 14.07 -4.63 11.68
CA GLY A 419 15.15 -4.32 12.61
C GLY A 419 15.02 -5.08 13.94
N PRO A 420 15.75 -4.69 14.98
CA PRO A 420 15.60 -5.29 16.31
C PRO A 420 14.23 -4.95 16.91
N ALA A 421 13.80 -5.70 17.92
CA ALA A 421 12.61 -5.32 18.68
C ALA A 421 12.74 -3.87 19.21
N PRO A 422 11.64 -3.09 19.25
CA PRO A 422 11.69 -1.72 19.77
C PRO A 422 12.05 -1.73 21.25
N GLU A 423 12.85 -0.77 21.71
CA GLU A 423 13.03 -0.55 23.15
C GLU A 423 11.70 -0.10 23.82
N ALA A 424 11.59 -0.28 25.11
CA ALA A 424 10.36 -0.09 25.88
C ALA A 424 9.74 1.31 25.67
N GLU A 425 10.53 2.38 25.73
CA GLU A 425 10.01 3.73 25.54
C GLU A 425 9.54 3.96 24.10
N LEU A 426 10.29 3.50 23.11
CA LEU A 426 9.92 3.61 21.70
C LEU A 426 8.59 2.92 21.44
N LEU A 427 8.38 1.71 21.95
CA LEU A 427 7.11 0.98 21.80
C LEU A 427 5.94 1.76 22.42
N VAL A 428 6.08 2.23 23.67
CA VAL A 428 5.05 3.02 24.34
C VAL A 428 4.71 4.29 23.55
N ARG A 429 5.71 5.05 23.10
CA ARG A 429 5.49 6.28 22.33
C ARG A 429 4.86 6.00 20.97
N TRP A 430 5.22 4.88 20.35
CA TRP A 430 4.61 4.51 19.07
C TRP A 430 3.14 4.10 19.24
N ILE A 431 2.81 3.36 20.30
CA ILE A 431 1.43 3.03 20.67
C ILE A 431 0.63 4.30 20.94
N GLN A 432 1.17 5.24 21.75
CA GLN A 432 0.54 6.54 22.01
C GLN A 432 0.28 7.36 20.75
N ASN A 433 1.18 7.30 19.77
CA ASN A 433 0.94 7.90 18.45
C ASN A 433 -0.08 7.10 17.64
N GLY A 434 -0.02 5.76 17.72
CA GLY A 434 -0.87 4.85 16.96
C GLY A 434 -2.36 5.02 17.21
N ILE A 435 -2.78 5.40 18.44
CA ILE A 435 -4.19 5.65 18.76
C ILE A 435 -4.83 6.79 17.95
N PHE A 436 -4.02 7.64 17.33
CA PHE A 436 -4.49 8.70 16.43
C PHE A 436 -4.48 8.28 14.95
N GLN A 437 -4.07 7.05 14.64
CA GLN A 437 -4.04 6.53 13.28
C GLN A 437 -5.29 5.70 13.00
N PRO A 438 -5.90 5.82 11.81
CA PRO A 438 -7.04 4.98 11.42
C PRO A 438 -6.74 3.48 11.38
N ARG A 439 -5.48 3.08 11.16
CA ARG A 439 -5.01 1.70 11.27
C ARG A 439 -4.08 1.58 12.49
N PHE A 440 -4.48 0.75 13.43
CA PHE A 440 -3.69 0.40 14.59
C PHE A 440 -3.27 -1.08 14.51
N SER A 441 -2.05 -1.34 14.07
CA SER A 441 -1.51 -2.70 13.94
C SER A 441 -0.09 -2.76 14.47
N ILE A 442 0.20 -3.78 15.29
CA ILE A 442 1.56 -4.16 15.66
C ILE A 442 1.92 -5.34 14.75
N HIS A 443 2.89 -5.14 13.87
CA HIS A 443 3.38 -6.14 12.93
C HIS A 443 4.89 -6.04 12.80
N SER A 444 5.60 -7.16 12.90
CA SER A 444 7.07 -7.16 12.90
C SER A 444 7.66 -8.39 12.23
N THR A 445 8.86 -8.19 11.66
CA THR A 445 9.87 -9.21 11.39
C THR A 445 11.16 -8.78 12.06
N ASN A 446 11.37 -9.22 13.30
CA ASN A 446 12.52 -8.79 14.06
C ASN A 446 13.75 -9.62 13.70
N THR A 447 14.88 -8.93 13.46
CA THR A 447 16.13 -9.58 13.03
C THR A 447 16.77 -10.48 14.08
N ASP A 448 16.35 -10.36 15.33
CA ASP A 448 16.77 -11.18 16.48
C ASP A 448 15.79 -12.32 16.81
N ASN A 449 14.81 -12.58 15.93
CA ASN A 449 13.73 -13.56 16.12
C ASN A 449 12.83 -13.31 17.35
N THR A 450 12.77 -12.10 17.85
CA THR A 450 11.77 -11.70 18.86
C THR A 450 10.45 -11.34 18.19
N VAL A 451 9.40 -11.21 19.01
CA VAL A 451 8.08 -10.73 18.55
C VAL A 451 7.76 -9.44 19.28
N THR A 452 7.33 -8.42 18.53
CA THR A 452 6.84 -7.20 19.14
C THR A 452 5.41 -7.40 19.63
N GLU A 453 5.23 -7.39 20.94
CA GLU A 453 3.96 -7.62 21.61
C GLU A 453 3.66 -6.50 22.62
N PRO A 454 2.38 -6.11 22.81
CA PRO A 454 2.02 -5.05 23.75
C PRO A 454 2.47 -5.28 25.18
N TRP A 455 2.60 -6.55 25.61
CA TRP A 455 2.96 -6.96 26.98
C TRP A 455 4.44 -7.30 27.16
N MET A 456 5.28 -7.19 26.14
CA MET A 456 6.67 -7.66 26.17
C MET A 456 7.54 -6.97 27.24
N TYR A 457 7.14 -5.80 27.69
CA TYR A 457 7.83 -5.04 28.74
C TYR A 457 6.94 -4.85 29.98
N SER A 458 7.13 -5.66 31.00
CA SER A 458 6.32 -5.65 32.22
C SER A 458 6.25 -4.28 32.92
N GLY A 459 7.32 -3.49 32.91
CA GLY A 459 7.37 -2.14 33.47
C GLY A 459 6.58 -1.08 32.72
N CYS A 460 6.15 -1.37 31.50
CA CYS A 460 5.44 -0.42 30.63
C CYS A 460 3.98 -0.82 30.37
N LYS A 461 3.57 -2.03 30.75
CA LYS A 461 2.26 -2.62 30.43
C LYS A 461 1.09 -1.71 30.82
N GLU A 462 1.13 -1.09 32.00
CA GLU A 462 0.07 -0.21 32.48
C GLU A 462 -0.08 1.08 31.65
N TYR A 463 0.98 1.54 31.00
CA TYR A 463 0.90 2.68 30.08
C TYR A 463 0.29 2.27 28.74
N ILE A 464 0.50 1.04 28.32
CA ILE A 464 -0.05 0.50 27.06
C ILE A 464 -1.54 0.22 27.19
N LYS A 465 -1.99 -0.30 28.37
CA LYS A 465 -3.40 -0.56 28.65
C LYS A 465 -4.28 0.70 28.67
N LYS A 466 -3.73 1.85 29.09
CA LYS A 466 -4.42 3.15 29.14
C LYS A 466 -4.67 3.76 27.78
#